data_1e6e8373b5ee626064ab66824a0bb771
#
_entry.id   1e6e8373b5ee626064ab66824a0bb771
#
_cell.length_a   1.000
_cell.length_b   1.000
_cell.length_c   1.000
_cell.angle_alpha   90.00
_cell.angle_beta   90.00
_cell.angle_gamma   90.00
#
_symmetry.space_group_name_H-M   'P 1'
#
loop_
_entity.id
_entity.type
_entity.pdbx_description
1 polymer ?
#
loop_
_entity_poly.entity_id
_entity_poly.type
_entity_poly.pdbx_seq_one_letter_code
_entity_poly.pdbx_strand_id
1 'polypeptide(L)'
;MAQQNALSRHQFRETEFNGKDYKFNYQPGEFVATIDCKRWGKRKNLITYMTFADGRRVVAPTWPRSRYEGLANMEVGSRIRVLYEENRSGTLCIRRAVLLAEPSEIISRSELIQLMEQRG
;
A
#
# COMPACT_ATOMS: atom_id res chain seq x y z
N MET A 1 -11.78 10.10 27.26
CA MET A 1 -11.62 11.12 26.22
C MET A 1 -10.46 10.84 25.28
N ALA A 2 -9.28 10.47 25.78
CA ALA A 2 -8.15 10.06 24.93
C ALA A 2 -8.46 8.84 24.07
N GLN A 3 -9.19 7.88 24.60
CA GLN A 3 -9.62 6.71 23.85
C GLN A 3 -10.59 7.03 22.74
N GLN A 4 -11.47 7.99 22.96
CA GLN A 4 -12.38 8.43 21.92
C GLN A 4 -11.65 9.14 20.79
N ASN A 5 -10.62 9.90 21.11
CA ASN A 5 -9.80 10.54 20.08
C ASN A 5 -9.00 9.52 19.26
N ALA A 6 -8.47 8.48 19.90
CA ALA A 6 -7.78 7.40 19.22
C ALA A 6 -8.74 6.60 18.33
N LEU A 7 -9.92 6.30 18.82
CA LEU A 7 -10.97 5.63 18.05
C LEU A 7 -11.46 6.52 16.91
N SER A 8 -11.60 7.82 17.14
CA SER A 8 -11.99 8.78 16.12
C SER A 8 -10.96 8.83 14.98
N ARG A 9 -9.67 8.79 15.30
CA ARG A 9 -8.62 8.75 14.29
C ARG A 9 -8.70 7.48 13.44
N HIS A 10 -8.99 6.36 14.08
CA HIS A 10 -9.13 5.09 13.40
C HIS A 10 -10.37 5.10 12.51
N GLN A 11 -11.49 5.55 13.05
CA GLN A 11 -12.73 5.70 12.29
C GLN A 11 -12.61 6.74 11.18
N PHE A 12 -11.87 7.81 11.43
CA PHE A 12 -11.62 8.85 10.44
C PHE A 12 -10.85 8.29 9.24
N ARG A 13 -9.83 7.46 9.49
CA ARG A 13 -9.09 6.78 8.42
C ARG A 13 -9.98 5.82 7.65
N GLU A 14 -10.83 5.08 8.34
CA GLU A 14 -11.77 4.16 7.71
C GLU A 14 -12.84 4.90 6.92
N THR A 15 -13.33 6.02 7.43
CA THR A 15 -14.31 6.87 6.72
C THR A 15 -13.70 7.62 5.56
N GLU A 16 -12.45 8.04 5.66
CA GLU A 16 -11.76 8.66 4.54
C GLU A 16 -11.37 7.65 3.47
N PHE A 17 -11.17 6.39 3.87
CA PHE A 17 -10.79 5.37 2.92
C PHE A 17 -12.00 5.00 2.06
N ASN A 18 -11.91 5.33 0.80
CA ASN A 18 -12.93 4.96 -0.17
C ASN A 18 -12.26 4.15 -1.28
N GLY A 19 -12.51 2.84 -1.28
CA GLY A 19 -11.97 1.95 -2.30
C GLY A 19 -12.40 2.32 -3.71
N LYS A 20 -13.48 3.07 -3.87
CA LYS A 20 -13.95 3.53 -5.17
C LYS A 20 -13.04 4.58 -5.80
N ASP A 21 -12.20 5.24 -4.99
CA ASP A 21 -11.20 6.20 -5.51
C ASP A 21 -10.01 5.50 -6.13
N TYR A 22 -9.89 4.18 -5.94
CA TYR A 22 -8.77 3.38 -6.43
C TYR A 22 -9.17 2.67 -7.72
N LYS A 23 -8.30 2.76 -8.72
CA LYS A 23 -8.54 2.17 -10.05
C LYS A 23 -7.47 1.13 -10.35
N PHE A 24 -7.78 0.23 -11.28
CA PHE A 24 -6.79 -0.73 -11.75
C PHE A 24 -5.67 -0.02 -12.50
N ASN A 25 -4.44 -0.55 -12.36
CA ASN A 25 -3.32 -0.10 -13.16
C ASN A 25 -3.30 -0.85 -14.49
N TYR A 26 -3.20 -0.13 -15.58
CA TYR A 26 -3.16 -0.70 -16.93
C TYR A 26 -1.80 -0.47 -17.62
N GLN A 27 -0.80 -0.03 -16.86
CA GLN A 27 0.52 0.24 -17.41
C GLN A 27 1.52 -0.77 -16.88
N PRO A 28 2.26 -1.48 -17.76
CA PRO A 28 3.35 -2.33 -17.32
C PRO A 28 4.54 -1.50 -16.84
N GLY A 29 5.44 -2.12 -16.09
CA GLY A 29 6.65 -1.50 -15.59
C GLY A 29 6.74 -1.51 -14.08
N GLU A 30 7.75 -0.84 -13.56
CA GLU A 30 7.98 -0.73 -12.13
C GLU A 30 7.44 0.58 -11.57
N PHE A 31 6.80 0.49 -10.41
CA PHE A 31 6.21 1.65 -9.73
C PHE A 31 6.53 1.60 -8.25
N VAL A 32 6.90 2.74 -7.69
CA VAL A 32 7.03 2.90 -6.24
C VAL A 32 5.65 3.26 -5.69
N ALA A 33 5.27 2.62 -4.61
CA ALA A 33 3.93 2.79 -4.02
C ALA A 33 4.00 2.72 -2.50
N THR A 34 2.99 3.30 -1.86
CA THR A 34 2.74 3.13 -0.43
C THR A 34 1.46 2.33 -0.26
N ILE A 35 1.49 1.32 0.60
CA ILE A 35 0.31 0.51 0.88
C ILE A 35 -0.63 1.30 1.80
N ASP A 36 -1.82 1.62 1.30
CA ASP A 36 -2.80 2.40 2.06
C ASP A 36 -3.75 1.52 2.86
N CYS A 37 -4.14 0.39 2.29
CA CYS A 37 -5.09 -0.52 2.93
C CYS A 37 -4.98 -1.90 2.31
N LYS A 38 -5.33 -2.93 3.08
CA LYS A 38 -5.40 -4.31 2.61
C LYS A 38 -6.73 -4.91 3.08
N ARG A 39 -7.40 -5.63 2.20
CA ARG A 39 -8.65 -6.30 2.50
C ARG A 39 -8.64 -7.70 1.90
N TRP A 40 -9.37 -8.63 2.56
CA TRP A 40 -9.58 -9.95 2.03
C TRP A 40 -10.91 -10.00 1.29
N GLY A 41 -10.87 -10.42 0.04
CA GLY A 41 -12.07 -10.59 -0.76
C GLY A 41 -12.82 -11.87 -0.42
N LYS A 42 -14.02 -12.02 -0.98
CA LYS A 42 -14.90 -13.17 -0.73
C LYS A 42 -14.29 -14.51 -1.13
N ARG A 43 -13.36 -14.51 -2.09
CA ARG A 43 -12.67 -15.71 -2.57
C ARG A 43 -11.31 -15.90 -1.92
N LYS A 44 -11.09 -15.30 -0.76
CA LYS A 44 -9.82 -15.32 -0.02
C LYS A 44 -8.66 -14.71 -0.81
N ASN A 45 -8.95 -13.89 -1.81
CA ASN A 45 -7.92 -13.12 -2.49
C ASN A 45 -7.56 -11.88 -1.69
N LEU A 46 -6.31 -11.48 -1.75
CA LEU A 46 -5.84 -10.25 -1.11
C LEU A 46 -6.05 -9.08 -2.05
N ILE A 47 -6.72 -8.04 -1.55
CA ILE A 47 -6.91 -6.81 -2.29
C ILE A 47 -6.07 -5.74 -1.63
N THR A 48 -5.08 -5.22 -2.35
CA THR A 48 -4.17 -4.19 -1.86
C THR A 48 -4.49 -2.87 -2.51
N TYR A 49 -4.65 -1.84 -1.68
CA TYR A 49 -4.90 -0.47 -2.13
C TYR A 49 -3.63 0.34 -1.90
N MET A 50 -3.14 0.98 -2.96
CA MET A 50 -1.85 1.66 -2.95
C MET A 50 -1.96 3.05 -3.55
N THR A 51 -1.10 3.96 -3.08
CA THR A 51 -0.86 5.22 -3.78
C THR A 51 0.51 5.17 -4.41
N PHE A 52 0.58 5.32 -5.72
CA PHE A 52 1.84 5.35 -6.45
C PHE A 52 2.54 6.69 -6.25
N ALA A 53 3.86 6.71 -6.44
CA ALA A 53 4.67 7.92 -6.26
C ALA A 53 4.23 9.07 -7.18
N ASP A 54 3.59 8.77 -8.30
CA ASP A 54 3.03 9.76 -9.22
C ASP A 54 1.67 10.31 -8.76
N GLY A 55 1.14 9.85 -7.63
CA GLY A 55 -0.12 10.28 -7.05
C GLY A 55 -1.32 9.42 -7.41
N ARG A 56 -1.18 8.46 -8.33
CA ARG A 56 -2.30 7.59 -8.71
C ARG A 56 -2.66 6.64 -7.59
N ARG A 57 -3.94 6.46 -7.37
CA ARG A 57 -4.48 5.50 -6.42
C ARG A 57 -4.87 4.23 -7.16
N VAL A 58 -4.27 3.12 -6.76
CA VAL A 58 -4.34 1.86 -7.49
C VAL A 58 -4.82 0.74 -6.59
N VAL A 59 -5.75 -0.06 -7.09
CA VAL A 59 -6.21 -1.28 -6.44
C VAL A 59 -5.62 -2.47 -7.17
N ALA A 60 -5.07 -3.41 -6.40
CA ALA A 60 -4.42 -4.60 -6.94
C ALA A 60 -4.95 -5.84 -6.24
N PRO A 61 -5.92 -6.54 -6.85
CA PRO A 61 -6.34 -7.86 -6.36
C PRO A 61 -5.29 -8.90 -6.75
N THR A 62 -4.89 -9.74 -5.79
CA THR A 62 -3.99 -10.85 -6.03
C THR A 62 -4.68 -12.15 -5.64
N TRP A 63 -4.50 -13.19 -6.45
CA TRP A 63 -5.15 -14.47 -6.21
C TRP A 63 -4.40 -15.28 -5.15
N PRO A 64 -5.11 -16.13 -4.36
CA PRO A 64 -4.48 -16.86 -3.25
C PRO A 64 -3.33 -17.78 -3.65
N ARG A 65 -3.28 -18.19 -4.89
CA ARG A 65 -2.23 -19.05 -5.42
C ARG A 65 -1.20 -18.29 -6.25
N SER A 66 -1.36 -16.97 -6.36
CA SER A 66 -0.30 -16.19 -6.98
C SER A 66 0.93 -16.27 -6.09
N ARG A 67 2.10 -16.39 -6.70
CA ARG A 67 3.40 -16.49 -6.00
C ARG A 67 3.74 -15.23 -5.20
N TYR A 68 2.76 -14.36 -4.93
CA TYR A 68 2.93 -13.09 -4.24
C TYR A 68 2.45 -13.12 -2.80
N GLU A 69 3.00 -14.06 -2.06
CA GLU A 69 2.90 -14.01 -0.61
C GLU A 69 3.59 -12.75 -0.05
N GLY A 70 4.48 -12.13 -0.85
CA GLY A 70 5.19 -10.92 -0.44
C GLY A 70 4.27 -9.80 0.03
N LEU A 71 3.24 -9.47 -0.74
CA LEU A 71 2.29 -8.40 -0.37
C LEU A 71 1.49 -8.72 0.89
N ALA A 72 1.18 -10.00 1.11
CA ALA A 72 0.43 -10.42 2.30
C ALA A 72 1.22 -10.16 3.59
N ASN A 73 2.54 -10.22 3.51
CA ASN A 73 3.43 -10.03 4.67
C ASN A 73 3.88 -8.59 4.86
N MET A 74 3.55 -7.70 3.94
CA MET A 74 3.92 -6.28 4.05
C MET A 74 2.85 -5.50 4.81
N GLU A 75 3.28 -4.65 5.72
CA GLU A 75 2.36 -3.87 6.54
C GLU A 75 1.78 -2.69 5.78
N VAL A 76 0.57 -2.29 6.15
CA VAL A 76 -0.03 -1.04 5.70
C VAL A 76 0.88 0.11 6.12
N GLY A 77 1.11 1.06 5.22
CA GLY A 77 2.05 2.15 5.43
C GLY A 77 3.43 1.88 4.87
N SER A 78 3.74 0.65 4.47
CA SER A 78 5.02 0.31 3.87
C SER A 78 5.18 0.95 2.50
N ARG A 79 6.42 1.36 2.20
CA ARG A 79 6.79 1.78 0.85
C ARG A 79 7.37 0.59 0.12
N ILE A 80 6.87 0.35 -1.08
CA ILE A 80 7.22 -0.83 -1.88
C ILE A 80 7.51 -0.44 -3.32
N ARG A 81 8.15 -1.36 -4.02
CA ARG A 81 8.30 -1.30 -5.48
C ARG A 81 7.56 -2.49 -6.06
N VAL A 82 6.63 -2.23 -6.98
CA VAL A 82 5.86 -3.28 -7.64
C VAL A 82 6.22 -3.32 -9.13
N LEU A 83 6.36 -4.54 -9.64
CA LEU A 83 6.59 -4.78 -11.07
C LEU A 83 5.33 -5.36 -11.67
N TYR A 84 4.77 -4.65 -12.65
CA TYR A 84 3.62 -5.10 -13.42
C TYR A 84 4.07 -5.65 -14.78
N GLU A 85 3.66 -6.87 -15.08
CA GLU A 85 3.91 -7.51 -16.37
C GLU A 85 2.66 -8.23 -16.84
N GLU A 86 2.54 -8.38 -18.15
CA GLU A 86 1.47 -9.18 -18.73
C GLU A 86 1.76 -10.68 -18.57
N ASN A 87 0.73 -11.43 -18.20
CA ASN A 87 0.81 -12.88 -18.17
C ASN A 87 0.57 -13.46 -19.58
N ARG A 88 0.56 -14.78 -19.70
CA ARG A 88 0.36 -15.46 -20.99
C ARG A 88 -0.99 -15.14 -21.64
N SER A 89 -2.00 -14.79 -20.85
CA SER A 89 -3.31 -14.43 -21.38
C SER A 89 -3.43 -12.93 -21.72
N GLY A 90 -2.35 -12.17 -21.58
CA GLY A 90 -2.36 -10.74 -21.84
C GLY A 90 -2.92 -9.89 -20.70
N THR A 91 -3.18 -10.48 -19.55
CA THR A 91 -3.65 -9.76 -18.36
C THR A 91 -2.48 -9.19 -17.60
N LEU A 92 -2.56 -7.92 -17.26
CA LEU A 92 -1.53 -7.25 -16.47
C LEU A 92 -1.65 -7.66 -15.00
N CYS A 93 -0.54 -8.09 -14.42
CA CYS A 93 -0.51 -8.52 -13.02
C CYS A 93 0.81 -8.12 -12.36
N ILE A 94 0.81 -8.10 -11.02
CA ILE A 94 2.04 -7.85 -10.27
C ILE A 94 2.90 -9.11 -10.32
N ARG A 95 4.11 -8.99 -10.86
CA ARG A 95 5.09 -10.08 -10.93
C ARG A 95 6.01 -10.09 -9.74
N ARG A 96 6.27 -8.93 -9.14
CA ARG A 96 7.18 -8.80 -8.01
C ARG A 96 6.77 -7.60 -7.17
N ALA A 97 6.90 -7.75 -5.86
CA ALA A 97 6.80 -6.64 -4.93
C ALA A 97 8.00 -6.70 -3.98
N VAL A 98 8.68 -5.60 -3.81
CA VAL A 98 9.88 -5.49 -2.97
C VAL A 98 9.64 -4.43 -1.92
N LEU A 99 9.91 -4.75 -0.67
CA LEU A 99 9.82 -3.80 0.43
C LEU A 99 10.98 -2.81 0.35
N LEU A 100 10.67 -1.52 0.30
CA LEU A 100 11.66 -0.45 0.30
C LEU A 100 11.85 0.15 1.68
N ALA A 101 10.75 0.34 2.43
CA ALA A 101 10.82 0.88 3.79
C ALA A 101 9.59 0.43 4.57
N GLU A 102 9.79 -0.01 5.80
CA GLU A 102 8.71 -0.33 6.73
C GLU A 102 8.13 0.96 7.33
N PRO A 103 6.88 0.93 7.82
CA PRO A 103 6.29 2.13 8.42
C PRO A 103 7.10 2.70 9.57
N SER A 104 7.71 1.85 10.40
CA SER A 104 8.53 2.27 11.52
C SER A 104 9.77 3.05 11.08
N GLU A 105 10.38 2.66 9.97
CA GLU A 105 11.54 3.35 9.40
C GLU A 105 11.17 4.74 8.89
N ILE A 106 10.01 4.86 8.26
CA ILE A 106 9.51 6.13 7.75
C ILE A 106 9.27 7.11 8.90
N ILE A 107 8.65 6.64 9.98
CA ILE A 107 8.40 7.44 11.18
C ILE A 107 9.73 7.89 11.81
N SER A 108 10.69 6.96 11.95
CA SER A 108 11.99 7.25 12.52
C SER A 108 12.75 8.34 11.76
N ARG A 109 12.69 8.30 10.43
CA ARG A 109 13.30 9.34 9.58
C ARG A 109 12.62 10.68 9.77
N SER A 110 11.30 10.68 9.89
CA SER A 110 10.53 11.91 10.14
C SER A 110 10.88 12.52 11.49
N GLU A 111 11.01 11.70 12.52
CA GLU A 111 11.44 12.15 13.85
C GLU A 111 12.86 12.73 13.82
N LEU A 112 13.76 12.08 13.10
CA LEU A 112 15.11 12.57 12.93
C LEU A 112 15.15 13.95 12.28
N ILE A 113 14.38 14.13 11.21
CA ILE A 113 14.27 15.41 10.51
C ILE A 113 13.75 16.50 11.46
N GLN A 114 12.72 16.20 12.23
CA GLN A 114 12.17 17.14 13.20
C GLN A 114 13.19 17.53 14.26
N LEU A 115 13.93 16.55 14.76
CA LEU A 115 14.98 16.81 15.75
C LEU A 115 16.10 17.68 15.17
N MET A 116 16.46 17.48 13.91
CA MET A 116 17.47 18.28 13.23
C MET A 116 16.99 19.72 13.02
N GLU A 117 15.74 19.91 12.67
CA GLU A 117 15.13 21.23 12.49
C GLU A 117 15.06 22.00 13.81
N GLN A 118 14.77 21.32 14.91
CA GLN A 118 14.72 21.94 16.25
C GLN A 118 16.07 22.38 16.72
N ARG A 119 17.16 21.76 16.28
CA ARG A 119 18.52 22.13 16.65
C ARG A 119 19.10 23.26 15.79
N GLY A 120 18.51 23.46 14.65
CA GLY A 120 18.93 24.52 13.74
C GLY A 120 18.34 25.85 14.09
#